data_902ee02e8b735b462c3023b44b886c92
#
_entry.id   902ee02e8b735b462c3023b44b886c92
#
_cell.length_a   1.000
_cell.length_b   1.000
_cell.length_c   1.000
_cell.angle_alpha   90.00
_cell.angle_beta   90.00
_cell.angle_gamma   90.00
#
_symmetry.space_group_name_H-M   'P 1'
#
loop_
_entity.id
_entity.type
_entity.pdbx_description
1 polymer ?
#
loop_
_entity_poly.entity_id
_entity_poly.type
_entity_poly.pdbx_seq_one_letter_code
_entity_poly.pdbx_strand_id
1 'polypeptide(L)'
;MKFISRFFYAFVVIIILFALLYLSSVYYLGIKAQDSINREIALLRESSLIEVTGYHYHRGWFRSEAEATVRLRPSVLKTIHIGRFPSVLKLILQRPVHLKTRIWHGPLAHHQLLRAYAATEVVFEQQAEREIIKFFAIGRPFHIQDTIHLSGAGKVDFTLGSVDYKELSGIQIRFAGLWGELSYQKDYKEYVWHLKVPKFFMRLAD
;
A
#
# COMPACT_ATOMS: atom_id res chain seq x y z
N MET A 1 51.59 -23.55 -13.03
CA MET A 1 51.07 -22.16 -12.91
C MET A 1 50.05 -21.77 -13.99
N LYS A 2 50.21 -22.11 -15.27
CA LYS A 2 49.24 -21.69 -16.35
C LYS A 2 47.82 -22.26 -16.20
N PHE A 3 47.60 -23.39 -15.53
CA PHE A 3 46.28 -24.00 -15.34
C PHE A 3 45.44 -23.27 -14.30
N ILE A 4 46.02 -22.84 -13.20
CA ILE A 4 45.38 -22.08 -12.12
C ILE A 4 44.88 -20.71 -12.63
N SER A 5 45.70 -20.06 -13.49
CA SER A 5 45.34 -18.78 -14.12
C SER A 5 44.10 -18.91 -15.02
N ARG A 6 43.99 -19.97 -15.84
CA ARG A 6 42.83 -20.19 -16.71
C ARG A 6 41.54 -20.45 -15.91
N PHE A 7 41.65 -21.20 -14.82
CA PHE A 7 40.51 -21.47 -13.93
C PHE A 7 40.02 -20.18 -13.24
N PHE A 8 40.95 -19.35 -12.81
CA PHE A 8 40.63 -18.03 -12.22
C PHE A 8 39.93 -17.12 -13.21
N TYR A 9 40.40 -17.01 -14.46
CA TYR A 9 39.73 -16.21 -15.49
C TYR A 9 38.31 -16.73 -15.80
N ALA A 10 38.15 -18.05 -15.94
CA ALA A 10 36.83 -18.65 -16.15
C ALA A 10 35.88 -18.35 -15.01
N PHE A 11 36.31 -18.42 -13.75
CA PHE A 11 35.54 -18.09 -12.57
C PHE A 11 35.10 -16.61 -12.54
N VAL A 12 36.05 -15.70 -12.86
CA VAL A 12 35.72 -14.26 -12.93
C VAL A 12 34.72 -13.99 -14.03
N VAL A 13 34.85 -14.60 -15.21
CA VAL A 13 33.88 -14.44 -16.31
C VAL A 13 32.48 -14.94 -15.88
N ILE A 14 32.41 -16.08 -15.20
CA ILE A 14 31.16 -16.62 -14.69
C ILE A 14 30.50 -15.62 -13.70
N ILE A 15 31.25 -15.05 -12.77
CA ILE A 15 30.73 -14.06 -11.82
C ILE A 15 30.19 -12.84 -12.56
N ILE A 16 30.90 -12.33 -13.56
CA ILE A 16 30.49 -11.19 -14.36
C ILE A 16 29.16 -11.50 -15.09
N LEU A 17 29.06 -12.70 -15.70
CA LEU A 17 27.84 -13.12 -16.37
C LEU A 17 26.65 -13.21 -15.41
N PHE A 18 26.85 -13.80 -14.22
CA PHE A 18 25.81 -13.84 -13.19
C PHE A 18 25.39 -12.43 -12.73
N ALA A 19 26.32 -11.52 -12.54
CA ALA A 19 26.05 -10.14 -12.17
C ALA A 19 25.24 -9.43 -13.27
N LEU A 20 25.59 -9.59 -14.53
CA LEU A 20 24.85 -9.01 -15.66
C LEU A 20 23.42 -9.59 -15.77
N LEU A 21 23.27 -10.90 -15.62
CA LEU A 21 21.96 -11.55 -15.61
C LEU A 21 21.10 -11.05 -14.44
N TYR A 22 21.70 -10.93 -13.25
CA TYR A 22 21.00 -10.39 -12.08
C TYR A 22 20.53 -8.95 -12.32
N LEU A 23 21.41 -8.05 -12.76
CA LEU A 23 21.07 -6.65 -13.03
C LEU A 23 19.99 -6.51 -14.13
N SER A 24 20.10 -7.32 -15.19
CA SER A 24 19.08 -7.37 -16.25
C SER A 24 17.71 -7.81 -15.73
N SER A 25 17.70 -8.84 -14.84
CA SER A 25 16.47 -9.32 -14.22
C SER A 25 15.84 -8.26 -13.29
N VAL A 26 16.66 -7.56 -12.50
CA VAL A 26 16.19 -6.45 -11.64
C VAL A 26 15.53 -5.35 -12.47
N TYR A 27 16.19 -4.93 -13.56
CA TYR A 27 15.65 -3.90 -14.46
C TYR A 27 14.33 -4.34 -15.09
N TYR A 28 14.26 -5.57 -15.62
CA TYR A 28 13.04 -6.13 -16.20
C TYR A 28 11.91 -6.22 -15.19
N LEU A 29 12.19 -6.72 -13.98
CA LEU A 29 11.18 -6.83 -12.92
C LEU A 29 10.73 -5.45 -12.43
N GLY A 30 11.60 -4.44 -12.46
CA GLY A 30 11.22 -3.05 -12.18
C GLY A 30 10.20 -2.49 -13.18
N ILE A 31 10.34 -2.79 -14.47
CA ILE A 31 9.32 -2.45 -15.49
C ILE A 31 8.01 -3.15 -15.18
N LYS A 32 8.06 -4.46 -14.89
CA LYS A 32 6.86 -5.24 -14.58
C LYS A 32 6.18 -4.81 -13.28
N ALA A 33 6.95 -4.37 -12.27
CA ALA A 33 6.41 -3.78 -11.07
C ALA A 33 5.67 -2.47 -11.36
N GLN A 34 6.25 -1.59 -12.16
CA GLN A 34 5.61 -0.35 -12.61
C GLN A 34 4.30 -0.63 -13.34
N ASP A 35 4.28 -1.59 -14.27
CA ASP A 35 3.06 -2.00 -14.98
C ASP A 35 1.97 -2.50 -14.02
N SER A 36 2.35 -3.26 -12.98
CA SER A 36 1.40 -3.76 -11.97
C SER A 36 0.80 -2.61 -11.16
N ILE A 37 1.62 -1.74 -10.60
CA ILE A 37 1.15 -0.57 -9.83
C ILE A 37 0.30 0.37 -10.69
N ASN A 38 0.68 0.61 -11.93
CA ASN A 38 -0.12 1.45 -12.84
C ASN A 38 -1.52 0.85 -13.10
N ARG A 39 -1.64 -0.49 -13.20
CA ARG A 39 -2.94 -1.16 -13.32
C ARG A 39 -3.78 -1.01 -12.06
N GLU A 40 -3.18 -1.16 -10.88
CA GLU A 40 -3.88 -0.95 -9.61
C GLU A 40 -4.43 0.48 -9.50
N ILE A 41 -3.64 1.47 -9.86
CA ILE A 41 -4.09 2.87 -9.91
C ILE A 41 -5.21 3.06 -10.95
N ALA A 42 -5.14 2.40 -12.10
CA ALA A 42 -6.21 2.45 -13.09
C ALA A 42 -7.52 1.88 -12.53
N LEU A 43 -7.47 0.73 -11.85
CA LEU A 43 -8.64 0.15 -11.17
C LEU A 43 -9.20 1.06 -10.07
N LEU A 44 -8.33 1.72 -9.29
CA LEU A 44 -8.77 2.72 -8.31
C LEU A 44 -9.47 3.91 -8.96
N ARG A 45 -9.02 4.37 -10.14
CA ARG A 45 -9.68 5.45 -10.90
C ARG A 45 -11.07 5.07 -11.39
N GLU A 46 -11.30 3.81 -11.72
CA GLU A 46 -12.61 3.27 -12.12
C GLU A 46 -13.55 3.06 -10.92
N SER A 47 -13.02 3.09 -9.69
CA SER A 47 -13.81 2.91 -8.48
C SER A 47 -14.92 3.95 -8.36
N SER A 48 -16.13 3.51 -8.01
CA SER A 48 -17.26 4.38 -7.66
C SER A 48 -17.11 5.06 -6.30
N LEU A 49 -16.20 4.57 -5.46
CA LEU A 49 -16.03 5.03 -4.07
C LEU A 49 -14.92 6.07 -3.94
N ILE A 50 -13.83 5.91 -4.70
CA ILE A 50 -12.59 6.67 -4.55
C ILE A 50 -12.30 7.44 -5.84
N GLU A 51 -11.73 8.63 -5.68
CA GLU A 51 -11.20 9.43 -6.78
C GLU A 51 -9.71 9.60 -6.58
N VAL A 52 -8.91 9.26 -7.60
CA VAL A 52 -7.46 9.51 -7.64
C VAL A 52 -7.23 10.85 -8.30
N THR A 53 -6.82 11.86 -7.51
CA THR A 53 -6.63 13.24 -7.99
C THR A 53 -5.20 13.54 -8.44
N GLY A 54 -4.23 12.72 -8.02
CA GLY A 54 -2.84 12.83 -8.42
C GLY A 54 -2.15 11.48 -8.38
N TYR A 55 -1.23 11.25 -9.30
CA TYR A 55 -0.38 10.06 -9.31
C TYR A 55 0.95 10.36 -9.97
N HIS A 56 2.02 9.99 -9.30
CA HIS A 56 3.39 10.07 -9.81
C HIS A 56 4.15 8.79 -9.48
N TYR A 57 4.95 8.29 -10.44
CA TYR A 57 5.79 7.12 -10.27
C TYR A 57 7.23 7.47 -10.65
N HIS A 58 8.16 7.22 -9.74
CA HIS A 58 9.59 7.36 -9.98
C HIS A 58 10.27 5.98 -9.94
N ARG A 59 10.79 5.55 -11.09
CA ARG A 59 11.47 4.26 -11.19
C ARG A 59 12.94 4.40 -10.90
N GLY A 60 13.44 3.68 -9.88
CA GLY A 60 14.85 3.45 -9.62
C GLY A 60 15.32 2.07 -10.10
N TRP A 61 16.57 1.74 -9.86
CA TRP A 61 17.14 0.44 -10.25
C TRP A 61 16.62 -0.74 -9.42
N PHE A 62 16.72 -0.65 -8.09
CA PHE A 62 16.31 -1.70 -7.14
C PHE A 62 15.06 -1.33 -6.37
N ARG A 63 14.78 -0.06 -6.32
CA ARG A 63 13.67 0.52 -5.59
C ARG A 63 13.05 1.63 -6.40
N SER A 64 11.74 1.64 -6.42
CA SER A 64 10.90 2.68 -7.02
C SER A 64 10.04 3.34 -5.94
N GLU A 65 9.50 4.49 -6.26
CA GLU A 65 8.60 5.25 -5.39
C GLU A 65 7.37 5.65 -6.18
N ALA A 66 6.20 5.54 -5.56
CA ALA A 66 4.95 6.01 -6.14
C ALA A 66 4.24 6.91 -5.13
N GLU A 67 3.69 7.99 -5.60
CA GLU A 67 2.86 8.90 -4.82
C GLU A 67 1.49 9.00 -5.47
N ALA A 68 0.44 8.85 -4.67
CA ALA A 68 -0.93 9.03 -5.13
C ALA A 68 -1.69 9.90 -4.14
N THR A 69 -2.60 10.73 -4.65
CA THR A 69 -3.55 11.47 -3.84
C THR A 69 -4.94 10.93 -4.12
N VAL A 70 -5.60 10.49 -3.06
CA VAL A 70 -6.93 9.87 -3.15
C VAL A 70 -7.92 10.60 -2.25
N ARG A 71 -9.19 10.63 -2.65
CA ARG A 71 -10.29 11.12 -1.82
C ARG A 71 -11.55 10.30 -2.05
N LEU A 72 -12.46 10.32 -1.09
CA LEU A 72 -13.79 9.77 -1.30
C LEU A 72 -14.57 10.63 -2.29
N ARG A 73 -15.33 10.00 -3.16
CA ARG A 73 -16.20 10.72 -4.11
C ARG A 73 -17.30 11.47 -3.34
N PRO A 74 -17.67 12.69 -3.77
CA PRO A 74 -18.72 13.47 -3.11
C PRO A 74 -20.07 12.74 -3.04
N SER A 75 -20.38 11.88 -4.01
CA SER A 75 -21.58 11.03 -4.01
C SER A 75 -21.61 10.09 -2.81
N VAL A 76 -20.48 9.46 -2.49
CA VAL A 76 -20.35 8.56 -1.33
C VAL A 76 -20.55 9.33 -0.03
N LEU A 77 -19.92 10.50 0.10
CA LEU A 77 -20.05 11.34 1.29
C LEU A 77 -21.52 11.77 1.57
N LYS A 78 -22.28 12.03 0.51
CA LYS A 78 -23.71 12.31 0.62
C LYS A 78 -24.51 11.10 1.10
N THR A 79 -24.23 9.92 0.51
CA THR A 79 -24.95 8.68 0.83
C THR A 79 -24.75 8.25 2.28
N ILE A 80 -23.54 8.36 2.83
CA ILE A 80 -23.26 7.97 4.22
C ILE A 80 -23.73 8.98 5.27
N HIS A 81 -24.36 10.11 4.88
CA HIS A 81 -24.83 11.14 5.80
C HIS A 81 -23.74 11.62 6.76
N ILE A 82 -22.59 12.00 6.20
CA ILE A 82 -21.37 12.34 6.95
C ILE A 82 -21.60 13.36 8.09
N GLY A 83 -22.66 14.16 8.02
CA GLY A 83 -23.02 15.11 9.05
C GLY A 83 -23.22 14.50 10.45
N ARG A 84 -23.56 13.22 10.53
CA ARG A 84 -23.80 12.48 11.78
C ARG A 84 -22.52 11.87 12.39
N PHE A 85 -21.39 11.95 11.70
CA PHE A 85 -20.14 11.37 12.19
C PHE A 85 -19.41 12.35 13.13
N PRO A 86 -18.56 11.82 14.04
CA PRO A 86 -17.64 12.63 14.85
C PRO A 86 -16.76 13.53 13.99
N SER A 87 -16.37 14.67 14.55
CA SER A 87 -15.57 15.70 13.87
C SER A 87 -14.30 15.14 13.23
N VAL A 88 -13.60 14.25 13.92
CA VAL A 88 -12.36 13.60 13.42
C VAL A 88 -12.66 12.71 12.22
N LEU A 89 -13.72 11.90 12.26
CA LEU A 89 -14.09 11.06 11.11
C LEU A 89 -14.50 11.89 9.90
N LYS A 90 -15.23 13.00 10.10
CA LYS A 90 -15.53 13.95 9.02
C LYS A 90 -14.24 14.46 8.39
N LEU A 91 -13.28 14.86 9.22
CA LEU A 91 -11.99 15.37 8.76
C LEU A 91 -11.26 14.33 7.88
N ILE A 92 -11.19 13.07 8.33
CA ILE A 92 -10.53 11.98 7.59
C ILE A 92 -11.25 11.70 6.25
N LEU A 93 -12.58 11.63 6.28
CA LEU A 93 -13.36 11.23 5.11
C LEU A 93 -13.51 12.34 4.06
N GLN A 94 -13.43 13.60 4.45
CA GLN A 94 -13.59 14.75 3.55
C GLN A 94 -12.28 15.24 2.93
N ARG A 95 -11.15 14.95 3.56
CA ARG A 95 -9.84 15.42 3.10
C ARG A 95 -9.19 14.45 2.14
N PRO A 96 -8.40 14.96 1.19
CA PRO A 96 -7.53 14.11 0.40
C PRO A 96 -6.47 13.45 1.29
N VAL A 97 -6.14 12.23 0.95
CA VAL A 97 -5.13 11.40 1.61
C VAL A 97 -3.99 11.18 0.64
N HIS A 98 -2.78 11.41 1.08
CA HIS A 98 -1.58 11.18 0.30
C HIS A 98 -1.03 9.78 0.62
N LEU A 99 -0.84 8.98 -0.41
CA LEU A 99 -0.26 7.65 -0.33
C LEU A 99 1.18 7.73 -0.85
N LYS A 100 2.14 7.35 -0.03
CA LYS A 100 3.55 7.22 -0.41
C LYS A 100 3.93 5.77 -0.39
N THR A 101 4.20 5.20 -1.55
CA THR A 101 4.51 3.77 -1.72
C THR A 101 5.97 3.61 -2.08
N ARG A 102 6.70 2.80 -1.30
CA ARG A 102 8.05 2.34 -1.61
C ARG A 102 7.96 0.94 -2.18
N ILE A 103 8.59 0.73 -3.33
CA ILE A 103 8.47 -0.51 -4.10
C ILE A 103 9.88 -1.08 -4.27
N TRP A 104 10.14 -2.23 -3.67
CA TRP A 104 11.33 -3.04 -3.90
C TRP A 104 11.03 -4.04 -4.99
N HIS A 105 11.86 -4.11 -6.00
CA HIS A 105 11.68 -5.03 -7.11
C HIS A 105 12.99 -5.76 -7.44
N GLY A 106 12.85 -6.89 -8.08
CA GLY A 106 13.97 -7.77 -8.40
C GLY A 106 13.76 -9.17 -7.87
N PRO A 107 14.59 -10.13 -8.30
CA PRO A 107 14.38 -11.55 -7.99
C PRO A 107 14.49 -11.88 -6.49
N LEU A 108 15.05 -10.99 -5.68
CA LEU A 108 15.16 -11.13 -4.23
C LEU A 108 14.57 -9.93 -3.49
N ALA A 109 13.43 -9.39 -3.97
CA ALA A 109 12.73 -8.31 -3.31
C ALA A 109 12.26 -8.76 -1.91
N HIS A 110 12.63 -7.97 -0.88
CA HIS A 110 12.30 -8.27 0.52
C HIS A 110 12.68 -9.70 0.97
N HIS A 111 13.87 -10.19 0.52
CA HIS A 111 14.39 -11.54 0.80
C HIS A 111 13.53 -12.71 0.29
N GLN A 112 12.64 -12.45 -0.65
CA GLN A 112 11.77 -13.43 -1.27
C GLN A 112 11.87 -13.38 -2.79
N LEU A 113 11.56 -14.50 -3.45
CA LEU A 113 11.50 -14.57 -4.91
C LEU A 113 10.20 -13.95 -5.42
N LEU A 114 10.22 -12.62 -5.59
CA LEU A 114 9.07 -11.81 -5.95
C LEU A 114 9.34 -11.00 -7.22
N ARG A 115 8.26 -10.53 -7.85
CA ARG A 115 8.33 -9.45 -8.84
C ARG A 115 8.58 -8.12 -8.15
N ALA A 116 7.78 -7.84 -7.11
CA ALA A 116 7.91 -6.66 -6.28
C ALA A 116 7.28 -6.87 -4.89
N TYR A 117 7.75 -6.07 -3.95
CA TYR A 117 7.14 -5.85 -2.65
C TYR A 117 6.93 -4.34 -2.49
N ALA A 118 5.74 -3.93 -2.13
CA ALA A 118 5.42 -2.53 -1.93
C ALA A 118 4.90 -2.27 -0.51
N ALA A 119 5.36 -1.19 0.09
CA ALA A 119 4.87 -0.72 1.38
C ALA A 119 4.36 0.70 1.22
N THR A 120 3.08 0.91 1.55
CA THR A 120 2.40 2.18 1.40
C THR A 120 2.19 2.84 2.75
N GLU A 121 2.66 4.06 2.87
CA GLU A 121 2.46 4.95 4.00
C GLU A 121 1.32 5.92 3.67
N VAL A 122 0.38 6.07 4.59
CA VAL A 122 -0.72 7.02 4.51
C VAL A 122 -0.29 8.30 5.20
N VAL A 123 -0.21 9.38 4.44
CA VAL A 123 0.23 10.70 4.92
C VAL A 123 -0.95 11.66 4.89
N PHE A 124 -1.19 12.33 5.99
CA PHE A 124 -2.21 13.36 6.12
C PHE A 124 -1.60 14.76 6.17
N GLU A 125 -2.37 15.77 5.83
CA GLU A 125 -1.96 17.16 6.08
C GLU A 125 -1.70 17.37 7.58
N GLN A 126 -0.72 18.22 7.93
CA GLN A 126 -0.22 18.39 9.32
C GLN A 126 -1.33 18.63 10.36
N GLN A 127 -2.37 19.39 10.01
CA GLN A 127 -3.48 19.65 10.91
C GLN A 127 -4.35 18.41 11.12
N ALA A 128 -4.62 17.66 10.05
CA ALA A 128 -5.38 16.43 10.10
C ALA A 128 -4.60 15.32 10.82
N GLU A 129 -3.30 15.23 10.61
CA GLU A 129 -2.42 14.24 11.24
C GLU A 129 -2.48 14.31 12.76
N ARG A 130 -2.41 15.51 13.34
CA ARG A 130 -2.50 15.69 14.81
C ARG A 130 -3.82 15.17 15.40
N GLU A 131 -4.93 15.42 14.73
CA GLU A 131 -6.23 14.94 15.18
C GLU A 131 -6.40 13.43 14.97
N ILE A 132 -5.87 12.90 13.89
CA ILE A 132 -5.88 11.47 13.58
C ILE A 132 -5.05 10.68 14.61
N ILE A 133 -3.87 11.16 14.96
CA ILE A 133 -3.02 10.52 15.99
C ILE A 133 -3.73 10.49 17.36
N LYS A 134 -4.48 11.55 17.70
CA LYS A 134 -5.29 11.55 18.93
C LYS A 134 -6.47 10.59 18.87
N PHE A 135 -7.05 10.40 17.68
CA PHE A 135 -8.18 9.50 17.49
C PHE A 135 -7.79 8.03 17.53
N PHE A 136 -6.63 7.69 16.99
CA PHE A 136 -6.08 6.35 17.03
C PHE A 136 -5.14 6.19 18.23
N ALA A 137 -5.22 5.06 18.91
CA ALA A 137 -4.36 4.73 20.03
C ALA A 137 -2.88 4.53 19.65
N ILE A 138 -2.57 4.49 18.36
CA ILE A 138 -1.22 4.24 17.81
C ILE A 138 -0.85 5.30 16.78
N GLY A 139 0.44 5.70 16.78
CA GLY A 139 0.94 6.80 15.95
C GLY A 139 0.88 6.59 14.42
N ARG A 140 0.78 5.33 13.95
CA ARG A 140 0.62 4.99 12.53
C ARG A 140 -0.55 4.04 12.36
N PRO A 141 -1.76 4.56 12.18
CA PRO A 141 -2.97 3.74 12.19
C PRO A 141 -3.14 2.88 10.93
N PHE A 142 -2.49 3.24 9.83
CA PHE A 142 -2.64 2.53 8.57
C PHE A 142 -1.33 1.84 8.18
N HIS A 143 -1.43 0.58 7.85
CA HIS A 143 -0.33 -0.21 7.30
C HIS A 143 -0.84 -0.98 6.10
N ILE A 144 -0.22 -0.77 4.93
CA ILE A 144 -0.60 -1.39 3.68
C ILE A 144 0.66 -1.95 3.05
N GLN A 145 0.64 -3.24 2.74
CA GLN A 145 1.72 -3.94 2.07
C GLN A 145 1.16 -4.72 0.89
N ASP A 146 1.84 -4.67 -0.24
CA ASP A 146 1.52 -5.47 -1.41
C ASP A 146 2.69 -6.37 -1.78
N THR A 147 2.40 -7.64 -1.98
CA THR A 147 3.34 -8.67 -2.40
C THR A 147 2.96 -9.16 -3.78
N ILE A 148 3.76 -8.82 -4.79
CA ILE A 148 3.52 -9.19 -6.19
C ILE A 148 4.44 -10.34 -6.57
N HIS A 149 3.86 -11.51 -6.83
CA HIS A 149 4.59 -12.70 -7.26
C HIS A 149 5.12 -12.56 -8.69
N LEU A 150 6.10 -13.39 -9.07
CA LEU A 150 6.66 -13.39 -10.43
C LEU A 150 5.60 -13.64 -11.50
N SER A 151 4.56 -14.40 -11.19
CA SER A 151 3.41 -14.62 -12.07
C SER A 151 2.61 -13.35 -12.37
N GLY A 152 2.61 -12.38 -11.45
CA GLY A 152 1.78 -11.18 -11.47
C GLY A 152 0.50 -11.29 -10.64
N ALA A 153 0.22 -12.46 -10.05
CA ALA A 153 -0.73 -12.56 -8.96
C ALA A 153 -0.13 -11.91 -7.72
N GLY A 154 -0.96 -11.48 -6.77
CA GLY A 154 -0.44 -10.82 -5.59
C GLY A 154 -1.40 -10.82 -4.42
N LYS A 155 -0.94 -10.20 -3.36
CA LYS A 155 -1.65 -10.10 -2.09
C LYS A 155 -1.41 -8.75 -1.45
N VAL A 156 -2.49 -8.05 -1.14
CA VAL A 156 -2.46 -6.80 -0.35
C VAL A 156 -2.88 -7.11 1.07
N ASP A 157 -1.98 -6.91 2.02
CA ASP A 157 -2.27 -6.93 3.44
C ASP A 157 -2.47 -5.49 3.93
N PHE A 158 -3.55 -5.24 4.66
CA PHE A 158 -3.77 -3.94 5.26
C PHE A 158 -4.28 -4.05 6.68
N THR A 159 -3.83 -3.13 7.52
CA THR A 159 -4.29 -3.02 8.91
C THR A 159 -4.70 -1.60 9.23
N LEU A 160 -5.72 -1.48 10.07
CA LEU A 160 -6.15 -0.23 10.67
C LEU A 160 -6.06 -0.37 12.18
N GLY A 161 -5.42 0.60 12.81
CA GLY A 161 -5.21 0.61 14.26
C GLY A 161 -6.49 0.72 15.07
N SER A 162 -6.39 0.41 16.35
CA SER A 162 -7.49 0.52 17.30
C SER A 162 -7.84 1.98 17.60
N VAL A 163 -9.12 2.22 17.93
CA VAL A 163 -9.67 3.51 18.33
C VAL A 163 -10.37 3.37 19.68
N ASP A 164 -10.10 4.27 20.59
CA ASP A 164 -10.91 4.50 21.79
C ASP A 164 -11.11 6.01 21.93
N TYR A 165 -12.21 6.48 21.37
CA TYR A 165 -12.51 7.90 21.25
C TYR A 165 -13.80 8.24 21.96
N LYS A 166 -13.76 9.32 22.75
CA LYS A 166 -14.93 9.90 23.42
C LYS A 166 -14.94 11.39 23.18
N GLU A 167 -16.04 11.89 22.62
CA GLU A 167 -16.27 13.31 22.37
C GLU A 167 -17.08 13.95 23.51
N LEU A 168 -16.90 15.25 23.72
CA LEU A 168 -17.66 16.02 24.75
C LEU A 168 -19.17 16.00 24.49
N SER A 169 -19.58 15.83 23.26
CA SER A 169 -20.97 15.63 22.83
C SER A 169 -21.61 14.33 23.34
N GLY A 170 -20.84 13.43 23.97
CA GLY A 170 -21.30 12.11 24.40
C GLY A 170 -21.07 10.99 23.39
N ILE A 171 -20.65 11.30 22.16
CA ILE A 171 -20.30 10.30 21.16
C ILE A 171 -19.12 9.47 21.66
N GLN A 172 -19.25 8.16 21.61
CA GLN A 172 -18.17 7.24 21.97
C GLN A 172 -17.98 6.21 20.85
N ILE A 173 -16.71 5.99 20.45
CA ILE A 173 -16.31 4.96 19.49
C ILE A 173 -15.23 4.10 20.12
N ARG A 174 -15.45 2.80 20.13
CA ARG A 174 -14.43 1.79 20.47
C ARG A 174 -14.32 0.81 19.31
N PHE A 175 -13.12 0.72 18.79
CA PHE A 175 -12.80 -0.13 17.64
C PHE A 175 -11.49 -0.85 17.93
N ALA A 176 -11.51 -2.17 17.92
CA ALA A 176 -10.35 -2.97 18.27
C ALA A 176 -9.31 -3.12 17.14
N GLY A 177 -9.52 -2.40 16.04
CA GLY A 177 -8.71 -2.47 14.85
C GLY A 177 -9.38 -3.32 13.76
N LEU A 178 -8.76 -3.29 12.59
CA LEU A 178 -9.18 -4.06 11.42
C LEU A 178 -7.93 -4.66 10.78
N TRP A 179 -8.05 -5.91 10.38
CA TRP A 179 -7.09 -6.58 9.51
C TRP A 179 -7.81 -7.04 8.25
N GLY A 180 -7.19 -6.83 7.11
CA GLY A 180 -7.70 -7.27 5.83
C GLY A 180 -6.60 -7.81 4.92
N GLU A 181 -6.97 -8.77 4.12
CA GLU A 181 -6.17 -9.36 3.07
C GLU A 181 -6.99 -9.39 1.79
N LEU A 182 -6.39 -8.92 0.71
CA LEU A 182 -6.92 -8.99 -0.64
C LEU A 182 -5.95 -9.78 -1.50
N SER A 183 -6.32 -10.98 -1.90
CA SER A 183 -5.58 -11.76 -2.89
C SER A 183 -6.16 -11.54 -4.28
N TYR A 184 -5.30 -11.41 -5.29
CA TYR A 184 -5.70 -11.19 -6.67
C TYR A 184 -4.90 -12.05 -7.65
N GLN A 185 -5.53 -12.43 -8.77
CA GLN A 185 -4.88 -13.14 -9.87
C GLN A 185 -4.17 -12.15 -10.81
N LYS A 186 -3.28 -12.66 -11.66
CA LYS A 186 -2.46 -11.89 -12.61
C LYS A 186 -3.24 -10.84 -13.42
N ASP A 187 -4.46 -11.16 -13.81
CA ASP A 187 -5.28 -10.31 -14.69
C ASP A 187 -6.26 -9.44 -13.91
N TYR A 188 -6.20 -9.44 -12.59
CA TYR A 188 -7.13 -8.73 -11.70
C TYR A 188 -8.61 -9.05 -11.98
N LYS A 189 -8.89 -10.27 -12.48
CA LYS A 189 -10.27 -10.72 -12.76
C LYS A 189 -10.94 -11.37 -11.57
N GLU A 190 -10.13 -11.95 -10.70
CA GLU A 190 -10.58 -12.65 -9.51
C GLU A 190 -9.94 -12.04 -8.29
N TYR A 191 -10.76 -11.80 -7.27
CA TYR A 191 -10.35 -11.24 -5.99
C TYR A 191 -10.94 -12.06 -4.87
N VAL A 192 -10.11 -12.35 -3.87
CA VAL A 192 -10.55 -12.98 -2.63
C VAL A 192 -10.24 -12.02 -1.48
N TRP A 193 -11.29 -11.66 -0.73
CA TRP A 193 -11.18 -10.78 0.41
C TRP A 193 -11.34 -11.56 1.70
N HIS A 194 -10.42 -11.32 2.63
CA HIS A 194 -10.54 -11.73 4.01
C HIS A 194 -10.50 -10.48 4.89
N LEU A 195 -11.59 -10.22 5.60
CA LEU A 195 -11.70 -9.05 6.47
C LEU A 195 -12.04 -9.52 7.88
N LYS A 196 -11.24 -9.07 8.87
CA LYS A 196 -11.46 -9.34 10.27
C LYS A 196 -11.61 -8.04 11.04
N VAL A 197 -12.80 -7.84 11.62
CA VAL A 197 -13.14 -6.73 12.52
C VAL A 197 -13.48 -7.33 13.87
N PRO A 198 -12.55 -7.35 14.86
CA PRO A 198 -12.76 -8.07 16.11
C PRO A 198 -13.90 -7.52 16.96
N LYS A 199 -13.94 -6.21 17.15
CA LYS A 199 -14.97 -5.51 17.92
C LYS A 199 -15.15 -4.09 17.40
N PHE A 200 -16.40 -3.70 17.26
CA PHE A 200 -16.81 -2.33 16.98
C PHE A 200 -17.97 -1.95 17.87
N PHE A 201 -17.86 -0.82 18.54
CA PHE A 201 -18.92 -0.21 19.35
C PHE A 201 -18.98 1.27 19.04
N MET A 202 -20.18 1.77 18.81
CA MET A 202 -20.44 3.19 18.64
C MET A 202 -21.70 3.59 19.42
N ARG A 203 -21.58 4.64 20.22
CA ARG A 203 -22.70 5.33 20.85
C ARG A 203 -22.77 6.72 20.23
N LEU A 204 -23.91 7.09 19.73
CA LEU A 204 -24.21 8.44 19.28
C LEU A 204 -24.69 9.30 20.47
N ALA A 205 -24.55 10.61 20.39
CA ALA A 205 -25.19 11.53 21.31
C ALA A 205 -26.72 11.48 21.08
N ASP A 206 -27.48 11.50 22.17
CA ASP A 206 -28.94 11.63 22.14
C ASP A 206 -29.36 13.03 21.68
#